data_ef50fcceb4be0f186527447426a93819
#
_entry.id   ef50fcceb4be0f186527447426a93819
#
_cell.length_a   1.000
_cell.length_b   1.000
_cell.length_c   1.000
_cell.angle_alpha   90.00
_cell.angle_beta   90.00
_cell.angle_gamma   90.00
#
_symmetry.space_group_name_H-M   'P 1'
#
loop_
_entity.id
_entity.type
_entity.pdbx_description
1 polymer ?
#
loop_
_entity_poly.entity_id
_entity_poly.type
_entity_poly.pdbx_seq_one_letter_code
_entity_poly.pdbx_strand_id
1 'polypeptide(L)'
;MRNFKIEKPDESLRGAIREKIDNLNKPKGSLGLLETLAEQICMIQQTLTPTLQHPCHLLFGGDHGIEREGVSVSPRDVTWQQMINFTHGGGGVNMFCRQHGFTLYIIDMGVDYDLTAYPDILNRKIARGTKNFLYEPAMSEAEFDKAVETGCELVDRCHQDGCNVICMGEMGVANTSPSSIWMHLFGNIPLDECIGAGAGLDTPGLQHKRVILRQAVDNFHKLRAQSGNTEEALPYFAGFEMAGAIGAMLRAAELKMTVMVDGFIMSACMLAASQLYPEVLCYAVFGHCGDESGHKRMLDLMHATPILHLGMRLGEGTGALCAYPIVESAVRMVNEMNNFVNAHITKYF
;
A
#
# COMPACT_ATOMS: atom_id res chain seq x y z
N MET A 1 -0.80 8.75 18.37
CA MET A 1 -0.02 7.81 17.51
C MET A 1 1.39 7.63 18.07
N ARG A 2 1.99 6.41 17.98
CA ARG A 2 3.39 6.17 18.35
C ARG A 2 4.33 7.03 17.49
N ASN A 3 5.53 7.31 18.01
CA ASN A 3 6.57 7.98 17.26
C ASN A 3 7.46 6.94 16.56
N PHE A 4 7.64 7.06 15.25
CA PHE A 4 8.47 6.17 14.45
C PHE A 4 9.85 6.79 14.21
N LYS A 5 10.88 5.94 14.18
CA LYS A 5 12.25 6.33 13.84
C LYS A 5 12.61 5.78 12.47
N ILE A 6 12.06 6.38 11.43
CA ILE A 6 12.33 5.98 10.05
C ILE A 6 13.49 6.84 9.53
N GLU A 7 14.63 6.22 9.30
CA GLU A 7 15.82 6.86 8.77
C GLU A 7 15.94 6.60 7.26
N LYS A 8 16.51 7.54 6.51
CA LYS A 8 16.90 7.25 5.13
C LYS A 8 18.00 6.18 5.12
N PRO A 9 18.00 5.26 4.13
CA PRO A 9 19.11 4.34 3.93
C PRO A 9 20.44 5.10 3.84
N ASP A 10 21.49 4.56 4.47
CA ASP A 10 22.81 5.18 4.47
C ASP A 10 23.40 5.23 3.05
N GLU A 11 23.76 6.43 2.60
CA GLU A 11 24.29 6.68 1.26
C GLU A 11 25.73 6.17 1.05
N SER A 12 26.44 5.83 2.12
CA SER A 12 27.85 5.41 2.07
C SER A 12 28.07 4.18 1.18
N LEU A 13 27.08 3.28 1.10
CA LEU A 13 27.18 2.04 0.32
C LEU A 13 26.75 2.21 -1.15
N ARG A 14 26.06 3.31 -1.51
CA ARG A 14 25.50 3.53 -2.85
C ARG A 14 26.55 3.43 -3.97
N GLY A 15 27.73 3.99 -3.76
CA GLY A 15 28.83 3.91 -4.74
C GLY A 15 29.23 2.46 -5.06
N ALA A 16 29.43 1.66 -4.02
CA ALA A 16 29.80 0.25 -4.18
C ALA A 16 28.66 -0.60 -4.81
N ILE A 17 27.41 -0.31 -4.47
CA ILE A 17 26.25 -0.97 -5.09
C ILE A 17 26.21 -0.70 -6.60
N ARG A 18 26.31 0.58 -6.99
CA ARG A 18 26.32 0.99 -8.40
C ARG A 18 27.49 0.38 -9.14
N GLU A 19 28.70 0.39 -8.56
CA GLU A 19 29.87 -0.25 -9.15
C GLU A 19 29.64 -1.74 -9.36
N LYS A 20 29.04 -2.44 -8.39
CA LYS A 20 28.71 -3.86 -8.56
C LYS A 20 27.75 -4.09 -9.72
N ILE A 21 26.64 -3.31 -9.78
CA ILE A 21 25.61 -3.43 -10.84
C ILE A 21 26.22 -3.10 -12.22
N ASP A 22 27.02 -2.05 -12.33
CA ASP A 22 27.65 -1.62 -13.58
C ASP A 22 28.71 -2.61 -14.07
N ASN A 23 29.31 -3.40 -13.18
CA ASN A 23 30.32 -4.42 -13.51
C ASN A 23 29.75 -5.80 -13.84
N LEU A 24 28.43 -6.01 -13.69
CA LEU A 24 27.79 -7.23 -14.20
C LEU A 24 28.00 -7.33 -15.72
N ASN A 25 28.11 -8.56 -16.22
CA ASN A 25 28.38 -8.83 -17.63
C ASN A 25 27.21 -8.43 -18.54
N LYS A 26 27.01 -7.12 -18.68
CA LYS A 26 25.97 -6.47 -19.49
C LYS A 26 26.39 -5.04 -19.84
N PRO A 27 25.87 -4.44 -20.91
CA PRO A 27 26.02 -2.99 -21.12
C PRO A 27 25.47 -2.19 -19.94
N LYS A 28 26.12 -1.10 -19.59
CA LYS A 28 25.69 -0.23 -18.49
C LYS A 28 24.25 0.28 -18.73
N GLY A 29 23.38 0.13 -17.74
CA GLY A 29 21.98 0.60 -17.79
C GLY A 29 21.05 -0.28 -18.65
N SER A 30 21.53 -1.38 -19.26
CA SER A 30 20.76 -2.16 -20.24
C SER A 30 19.58 -2.94 -19.66
N LEU A 31 19.54 -3.16 -18.35
CA LEU A 31 18.43 -3.81 -17.66
C LEU A 31 17.45 -2.83 -17.00
N GLY A 32 17.67 -1.51 -17.23
CA GLY A 32 16.70 -0.45 -16.89
C GLY A 32 16.19 -0.53 -15.44
N LEU A 33 14.87 -0.66 -15.27
CA LEU A 33 14.23 -0.64 -13.96
C LEU A 33 14.74 -1.75 -13.01
N LEU A 34 15.17 -2.90 -13.51
CA LEU A 34 15.74 -3.95 -12.66
C LEU A 34 16.99 -3.47 -11.92
N GLU A 35 17.82 -2.64 -12.56
CA GLU A 35 19.01 -2.07 -11.93
C GLU A 35 18.64 -1.08 -10.82
N THR A 36 17.63 -0.26 -11.05
CA THR A 36 17.11 0.69 -10.05
C THR A 36 16.50 -0.04 -8.85
N LEU A 37 15.69 -1.08 -9.09
CA LEU A 37 15.12 -1.92 -8.03
C LEU A 37 16.21 -2.63 -7.22
N ALA A 38 17.21 -3.18 -7.90
CA ALA A 38 18.34 -3.82 -7.25
C ALA A 38 19.13 -2.83 -6.37
N GLU A 39 19.42 -1.63 -6.88
CA GLU A 39 20.04 -0.56 -6.08
C GLU A 39 19.19 -0.22 -4.86
N GLN A 40 17.89 -0.01 -5.04
CA GLN A 40 16.98 0.33 -3.94
C GLN A 40 16.97 -0.76 -2.86
N ILE A 41 16.85 -2.04 -3.22
CA ILE A 41 16.81 -3.13 -2.25
C ILE A 41 18.16 -3.30 -1.53
N CYS A 42 19.26 -3.18 -2.25
CA CYS A 42 20.61 -3.15 -1.64
C CYS A 42 20.74 -2.00 -0.63
N MET A 43 20.22 -0.82 -0.97
CA MET A 43 20.22 0.35 -0.08
C MET A 43 19.35 0.14 1.14
N ILE A 44 18.14 -0.40 0.98
CA ILE A 44 17.24 -0.73 2.11
C ILE A 44 17.93 -1.68 3.09
N GLN A 45 18.54 -2.74 2.57
CA GLN A 45 19.16 -3.79 3.38
C GLN A 45 20.64 -3.50 3.76
N GLN A 46 21.19 -2.39 3.27
CA GLN A 46 22.60 -2.01 3.49
C GLN A 46 23.58 -3.15 3.19
N THR A 47 23.44 -3.79 2.02
CA THR A 47 24.25 -4.94 1.60
C THR A 47 24.47 -4.97 0.09
N LEU A 48 25.56 -5.59 -0.32
CA LEU A 48 25.80 -5.90 -1.72
C LEU A 48 25.17 -7.24 -2.17
N THR A 49 24.61 -8.00 -1.24
CA THR A 49 23.99 -9.31 -1.49
C THR A 49 22.58 -9.35 -0.89
N PRO A 50 21.62 -8.57 -1.46
CA PRO A 50 20.28 -8.49 -0.92
C PRO A 50 19.54 -9.83 -1.03
N THR A 51 18.54 -10.01 -0.16
CA THR A 51 17.70 -11.22 -0.15
C THR A 51 16.23 -10.84 -0.06
N LEU A 52 15.35 -11.75 -0.50
CA LEU A 52 13.91 -11.69 -0.25
C LEU A 52 13.54 -12.95 0.53
N GLN A 53 13.22 -12.77 1.81
CA GLN A 53 13.02 -13.88 2.73
C GLN A 53 11.62 -13.81 3.35
N HIS A 54 10.97 -14.97 3.44
CA HIS A 54 9.70 -15.17 4.12
C HIS A 54 8.66 -14.09 3.75
N PRO A 55 8.37 -13.89 2.43
CA PRO A 55 7.48 -12.82 2.00
C PRO A 55 6.10 -12.96 2.64
N CYS A 56 5.58 -11.86 3.21
CA CYS A 56 4.29 -11.83 3.87
C CYS A 56 3.34 -10.87 3.18
N HIS A 57 2.06 -11.22 3.16
CA HIS A 57 0.98 -10.37 2.70
C HIS A 57 -0.04 -10.15 3.82
N LEU A 58 -0.27 -8.89 4.18
CA LEU A 58 -1.29 -8.48 5.15
C LEU A 58 -2.51 -7.96 4.40
N LEU A 59 -3.61 -8.72 4.42
CA LEU A 59 -4.88 -8.35 3.81
C LEU A 59 -5.82 -7.82 4.90
N PHE A 60 -6.01 -6.51 4.93
CA PHE A 60 -6.83 -5.83 5.91
C PHE A 60 -8.28 -5.68 5.43
N GLY A 61 -9.28 -6.05 6.23
CA GLY A 61 -10.69 -5.89 5.93
C GLY A 61 -11.36 -4.86 6.83
N GLY A 62 -12.23 -4.00 6.27
CA GLY A 62 -12.99 -3.01 7.01
C GLY A 62 -14.14 -2.41 6.22
N ASP A 63 -15.22 -2.05 6.89
CA ASP A 63 -16.38 -1.41 6.29
C ASP A 63 -16.39 0.09 6.54
N HIS A 64 -16.89 0.83 5.57
CA HIS A 64 -16.95 2.30 5.57
C HIS A 64 -18.38 2.81 5.73
N GLY A 65 -18.57 3.74 6.67
CA GLY A 65 -19.89 4.35 6.89
C GLY A 65 -20.41 5.18 5.72
N ILE A 66 -19.51 5.70 4.88
CA ILE A 66 -19.86 6.48 3.67
C ILE A 66 -20.55 5.64 2.60
N GLU A 67 -20.43 4.32 2.63
CA GLU A 67 -21.13 3.42 1.70
C GLU A 67 -22.65 3.67 1.71
N ARG A 68 -23.22 4.03 2.86
CA ARG A 68 -24.64 4.34 3.04
C ARG A 68 -25.15 5.49 2.16
N GLU A 69 -24.23 6.31 1.65
CA GLU A 69 -24.55 7.42 0.73
C GLU A 69 -24.57 6.97 -0.75
N GLY A 70 -24.50 5.66 -1.05
CA GLY A 70 -24.60 5.14 -2.42
C GLY A 70 -23.41 5.53 -3.30
N VAL A 71 -22.21 5.63 -2.73
CA VAL A 71 -20.95 5.97 -3.44
C VAL A 71 -20.25 4.74 -4.03
N SER A 72 -20.87 3.57 -3.95
CA SER A 72 -20.38 2.31 -4.52
C SER A 72 -21.54 1.52 -5.14
N VAL A 73 -21.27 0.75 -6.20
CA VAL A 73 -22.23 -0.20 -6.76
C VAL A 73 -22.30 -1.49 -5.96
N SER A 74 -21.21 -1.85 -5.28
CA SER A 74 -21.16 -3.04 -4.46
C SER A 74 -21.89 -2.79 -3.14
N PRO A 75 -22.78 -3.69 -2.72
CA PRO A 75 -23.39 -3.62 -1.40
C PRO A 75 -22.35 -3.96 -0.32
N ARG A 76 -22.57 -3.46 0.88
CA ARG A 76 -21.70 -3.68 2.07
C ARG A 76 -21.37 -5.15 2.32
N ASP A 77 -22.34 -6.03 2.10
CA ASP A 77 -22.19 -7.48 2.33
C ASP A 77 -21.01 -8.09 1.56
N VAL A 78 -20.62 -7.49 0.44
CA VAL A 78 -19.46 -7.97 -0.34
C VAL A 78 -18.19 -7.99 0.50
N THR A 79 -18.02 -7.06 1.44
CA THR A 79 -16.83 -7.03 2.32
C THR A 79 -16.71 -8.34 3.11
N TRP A 80 -17.70 -8.69 3.91
CA TRP A 80 -17.63 -9.91 4.73
C TRP A 80 -17.64 -11.20 3.89
N GLN A 81 -18.36 -11.21 2.77
CA GLN A 81 -18.40 -12.35 1.85
C GLN A 81 -17.01 -12.61 1.27
N GLN A 82 -16.30 -11.57 0.85
CA GLN A 82 -14.94 -11.71 0.36
C GLN A 82 -13.96 -12.12 1.46
N MET A 83 -14.08 -11.57 2.66
CA MET A 83 -13.24 -12.01 3.80
C MET A 83 -13.35 -13.51 4.04
N ILE A 84 -14.57 -14.07 3.98
CA ILE A 84 -14.80 -15.51 4.08
C ILE A 84 -14.23 -16.24 2.85
N ASN A 85 -14.45 -15.72 1.63
CA ASN A 85 -13.91 -16.30 0.41
C ASN A 85 -12.38 -16.43 0.45
N PHE A 86 -11.69 -15.47 1.04
CA PHE A 86 -10.23 -15.54 1.21
C PHE A 86 -9.78 -16.71 2.10
N THR A 87 -10.56 -17.10 3.12
CA THR A 87 -10.24 -18.29 3.94
C THR A 87 -10.36 -19.59 3.14
N HIS A 88 -11.19 -19.60 2.11
CA HIS A 88 -11.33 -20.74 1.19
C HIS A 88 -10.35 -20.71 0.01
N GLY A 89 -9.44 -19.73 -0.02
CA GLY A 89 -8.43 -19.61 -1.08
C GLY A 89 -8.97 -19.08 -2.41
N GLY A 90 -10.16 -18.43 -2.42
CA GLY A 90 -10.90 -18.07 -3.62
C GLY A 90 -10.60 -16.68 -4.20
N GLY A 91 -9.88 -15.81 -3.49
CA GLY A 91 -9.55 -14.45 -3.97
C GLY A 91 -8.38 -14.42 -4.95
N GLY A 92 -8.24 -13.29 -5.65
CA GLY A 92 -7.07 -13.02 -6.48
C GLY A 92 -5.78 -13.03 -5.67
N VAL A 93 -5.81 -12.43 -4.48
CA VAL A 93 -4.71 -12.45 -3.51
C VAL A 93 -4.24 -13.86 -3.17
N ASN A 94 -5.18 -14.80 -2.96
CA ASN A 94 -4.84 -16.18 -2.62
C ASN A 94 -4.06 -16.88 -3.75
N MET A 95 -4.46 -16.65 -5.00
CA MET A 95 -3.80 -17.23 -6.16
C MET A 95 -2.37 -16.72 -6.27
N PHE A 96 -2.17 -15.40 -6.20
CA PHE A 96 -0.83 -14.81 -6.31
C PHE A 96 0.05 -15.14 -5.10
N CYS A 97 -0.48 -15.17 -3.87
CA CYS A 97 0.27 -15.60 -2.69
C CYS A 97 0.78 -17.04 -2.85
N ARG A 98 -0.08 -17.97 -3.30
CA ARG A 98 0.36 -19.35 -3.57
C ARG A 98 1.41 -19.44 -4.68
N GLN A 99 1.23 -18.65 -5.76
CA GLN A 99 2.15 -18.63 -6.88
C GLN A 99 3.57 -18.17 -6.49
N HIS A 100 3.65 -17.19 -5.60
CA HIS A 100 4.91 -16.52 -5.25
C HIS A 100 5.41 -16.84 -3.84
N GLY A 101 4.77 -17.76 -3.13
CA GLY A 101 5.22 -18.23 -1.82
C GLY A 101 5.03 -17.21 -0.69
N PHE A 102 4.07 -16.30 -0.81
CA PHE A 102 3.72 -15.37 0.26
C PHE A 102 2.88 -16.06 1.34
N THR A 103 3.21 -15.80 2.60
CA THR A 103 2.33 -16.10 3.72
C THR A 103 1.24 -15.04 3.77
N LEU A 104 -0.02 -15.47 3.59
CA LEU A 104 -1.18 -14.57 3.63
C LEU A 104 -1.78 -14.52 5.04
N TYR A 105 -1.94 -13.32 5.58
CA TYR A 105 -2.71 -13.05 6.79
C TYR A 105 -3.99 -12.30 6.39
N ILE A 106 -5.15 -12.81 6.78
CA ILE A 106 -6.46 -12.19 6.57
C ILE A 106 -6.87 -11.54 7.89
N ILE A 107 -7.06 -10.23 7.90
CA ILE A 107 -7.17 -9.44 9.13
C ILE A 107 -8.48 -8.65 9.12
N ASP A 108 -9.34 -8.91 10.10
CA ASP A 108 -10.56 -8.13 10.33
C ASP A 108 -10.22 -6.92 11.21
N MET A 109 -10.17 -5.73 10.60
CA MET A 109 -9.95 -4.45 11.27
C MET A 109 -11.25 -3.74 11.64
N GLY A 110 -12.33 -4.04 10.94
CA GLY A 110 -13.59 -3.31 11.16
C GLY A 110 -14.72 -3.76 10.24
N VAL A 111 -14.81 -5.03 9.90
CA VAL A 111 -15.92 -5.56 9.11
C VAL A 111 -17.20 -5.57 9.96
N ASP A 112 -18.30 -5.05 9.42
CA ASP A 112 -19.60 -4.98 10.10
C ASP A 112 -20.36 -6.31 10.03
N TYR A 113 -19.67 -7.39 10.34
CA TYR A 113 -20.19 -8.75 10.41
C TYR A 113 -19.44 -9.53 11.49
N ASP A 114 -20.05 -10.58 12.01
CA ASP A 114 -19.40 -11.47 12.97
C ASP A 114 -18.63 -12.57 12.23
N LEU A 115 -17.31 -12.41 12.20
CA LEU A 115 -16.37 -13.33 11.56
C LEU A 115 -15.73 -14.33 12.53
N THR A 116 -16.17 -14.40 13.79
CA THR A 116 -15.58 -15.28 14.82
C THR A 116 -15.67 -16.77 14.51
N ALA A 117 -16.61 -17.18 13.64
CA ALA A 117 -16.72 -18.56 13.16
C ALA A 117 -15.60 -18.96 12.17
N TYR A 118 -14.77 -18.03 11.72
CA TYR A 118 -13.71 -18.24 10.74
C TYR A 118 -12.33 -18.03 11.37
N PRO A 119 -11.71 -19.07 11.96
CA PRO A 119 -10.48 -18.95 12.75
C PRO A 119 -9.24 -18.50 11.93
N ASP A 120 -9.28 -18.65 10.61
CA ASP A 120 -8.23 -18.18 9.70
C ASP A 120 -8.24 -16.65 9.52
N ILE A 121 -9.30 -15.98 9.97
CA ILE A 121 -9.36 -14.52 10.01
C ILE A 121 -8.85 -14.03 11.37
N LEU A 122 -7.77 -13.29 11.36
CA LEU A 122 -7.24 -12.64 12.55
C LEU A 122 -8.19 -11.54 13.02
N ASN A 123 -8.88 -11.76 14.13
CA ASN A 123 -9.75 -10.75 14.72
C ASN A 123 -8.90 -9.64 15.37
N ARG A 124 -8.85 -8.48 14.69
CA ARG A 124 -8.23 -7.23 15.14
C ARG A 124 -9.22 -6.07 15.06
N LYS A 125 -10.50 -6.39 15.12
CA LYS A 125 -11.60 -5.43 14.96
C LYS A 125 -11.52 -4.27 15.96
N ILE A 126 -11.46 -3.05 15.43
CA ILE A 126 -11.50 -1.81 16.21
C ILE A 126 -12.96 -1.47 16.55
N ALA A 127 -13.83 -1.46 15.53
CA ALA A 127 -15.26 -1.30 15.64
C ALA A 127 -15.97 -2.01 14.47
N ARG A 128 -17.30 -2.05 14.47
CA ARG A 128 -18.11 -2.57 13.35
C ARG A 128 -18.35 -1.48 12.30
N GLY A 129 -17.43 -1.36 11.35
CA GLY A 129 -17.40 -0.30 10.36
C GLY A 129 -17.04 1.06 10.93
N THR A 130 -16.62 1.97 10.07
CA THR A 130 -16.41 3.38 10.46
C THR A 130 -17.75 4.11 10.56
N LYS A 131 -17.74 5.29 11.18
CA LYS A 131 -18.82 6.26 11.05
C LYS A 131 -18.85 6.85 9.65
N ASN A 132 -19.93 7.55 9.33
CA ASN A 132 -20.08 8.20 8.03
C ASN A 132 -19.41 9.59 8.05
N PHE A 133 -18.30 9.71 7.37
CA PHE A 133 -17.51 10.94 7.34
C PHE A 133 -18.20 12.11 6.59
N LEU A 134 -19.37 11.89 6.00
CA LEU A 134 -20.20 12.98 5.51
C LEU A 134 -20.68 13.86 6.67
N TYR A 135 -20.95 13.27 7.84
CA TYR A 135 -21.58 13.95 8.98
C TYR A 135 -20.65 14.14 10.18
N GLU A 136 -19.73 13.22 10.41
CA GLU A 136 -18.81 13.21 11.56
C GLU A 136 -17.52 12.48 11.20
N PRO A 137 -16.42 12.60 11.97
CA PRO A 137 -15.19 11.85 11.72
C PRO A 137 -15.46 10.34 11.63
N ALA A 138 -14.83 9.67 10.64
CA ALA A 138 -14.95 8.23 10.42
C ALA A 138 -14.59 7.42 11.68
N MET A 139 -13.62 7.90 12.44
CA MET A 139 -13.18 7.33 13.72
C MET A 139 -12.60 8.40 14.63
N SER A 140 -12.50 8.11 15.92
CA SER A 140 -11.76 8.92 16.87
C SER A 140 -10.24 8.77 16.66
N GLU A 141 -9.46 9.73 17.17
CA GLU A 141 -7.98 9.63 17.18
C GLU A 141 -7.50 8.37 17.91
N ALA A 142 -8.14 8.00 19.01
CA ALA A 142 -7.79 6.79 19.77
C ALA A 142 -8.04 5.50 18.97
N GLU A 143 -9.11 5.43 18.18
CA GLU A 143 -9.39 4.31 17.28
C GLU A 143 -8.40 4.26 16.14
N PHE A 144 -8.04 5.41 15.56
CA PHE A 144 -7.02 5.51 14.54
C PHE A 144 -5.65 5.02 15.06
N ASP A 145 -5.23 5.51 16.22
CA ASP A 145 -3.98 5.12 16.88
C ASP A 145 -3.94 3.62 17.16
N LYS A 146 -5.05 3.04 17.62
CA LYS A 146 -5.17 1.61 17.84
C LYS A 146 -5.08 0.80 16.54
N ALA A 147 -5.68 1.28 15.46
CA ALA A 147 -5.59 0.64 14.16
C ALA A 147 -4.16 0.67 13.61
N VAL A 148 -3.48 1.82 13.71
CA VAL A 148 -2.06 1.97 13.36
C VAL A 148 -1.18 1.01 14.17
N GLU A 149 -1.35 0.95 15.50
CA GLU A 149 -0.58 0.03 16.35
C GLU A 149 -0.82 -1.43 16.00
N THR A 150 -2.06 -1.80 15.67
CA THR A 150 -2.38 -3.16 15.18
C THR A 150 -1.59 -3.51 13.92
N GLY A 151 -1.47 -2.58 12.98
CA GLY A 151 -0.63 -2.76 11.78
C GLY A 151 0.84 -2.98 12.13
N CYS A 152 1.36 -2.22 13.13
CA CYS A 152 2.74 -2.38 13.61
C CYS A 152 2.98 -3.76 14.25
N GLU A 153 2.07 -4.22 15.14
CA GLU A 153 2.17 -5.53 15.79
C GLU A 153 2.23 -6.68 14.77
N LEU A 154 1.44 -6.59 13.70
CA LEU A 154 1.43 -7.60 12.64
C LEU A 154 2.76 -7.63 11.87
N VAL A 155 3.34 -6.47 11.59
CA VAL A 155 4.66 -6.38 10.95
C VAL A 155 5.76 -6.90 11.88
N ASP A 156 5.71 -6.57 13.18
CA ASP A 156 6.65 -7.10 14.17
C ASP A 156 6.65 -8.63 14.18
N ARG A 157 5.47 -9.25 14.12
CA ARG A 157 5.33 -10.70 14.01
C ARG A 157 5.96 -11.23 12.73
N CYS A 158 5.65 -10.67 11.57
CA CYS A 158 6.24 -11.08 10.31
C CYS A 158 7.78 -10.95 10.34
N HIS A 159 8.29 -9.85 10.88
CA HIS A 159 9.72 -9.59 10.98
C HIS A 159 10.43 -10.59 11.93
N GLN A 160 9.81 -10.95 13.06
CA GLN A 160 10.32 -11.99 13.97
C GLN A 160 10.41 -13.35 13.31
N ASP A 161 9.50 -13.65 12.36
CA ASP A 161 9.52 -14.87 11.55
C ASP A 161 10.52 -14.79 10.36
N GLY A 162 11.32 -13.72 10.29
CA GLY A 162 12.37 -13.52 9.28
C GLY A 162 11.92 -12.85 7.99
N CYS A 163 10.72 -12.29 7.95
CA CYS A 163 10.22 -11.54 6.79
C CYS A 163 11.02 -10.24 6.59
N ASN A 164 11.51 -10.01 5.38
CA ASN A 164 12.17 -8.75 4.99
C ASN A 164 11.54 -8.08 3.76
N VAL A 165 10.47 -8.66 3.22
CA VAL A 165 9.65 -8.09 2.14
C VAL A 165 8.19 -8.31 2.44
N ILE A 166 7.43 -7.22 2.48
CA ILE A 166 6.03 -7.26 2.89
C ILE A 166 5.14 -6.54 1.89
N CYS A 167 3.98 -7.10 1.63
CA CYS A 167 2.93 -6.51 0.81
C CYS A 167 1.68 -6.28 1.66
N MET A 168 0.94 -5.21 1.39
CA MET A 168 -0.36 -4.95 1.98
C MET A 168 -1.44 -4.91 0.91
N GLY A 169 -2.59 -5.44 1.28
CA GLY A 169 -3.81 -5.36 0.51
C GLY A 169 -4.99 -5.01 1.40
N GLU A 170 -6.11 -4.73 0.78
CA GLU A 170 -7.32 -4.30 1.47
C GLU A 170 -8.57 -4.98 0.91
N MET A 171 -9.61 -5.01 1.73
CA MET A 171 -10.98 -5.34 1.34
C MET A 171 -11.94 -4.44 2.10
N GLY A 172 -12.57 -3.50 1.39
CA GLY A 172 -13.57 -2.61 1.99
C GLY A 172 -14.43 -1.92 0.93
N VAL A 173 -15.73 -2.18 0.96
CA VAL A 173 -16.66 -1.51 0.04
C VAL A 173 -16.63 0.00 0.30
N ALA A 174 -16.50 0.79 -0.77
CA ALA A 174 -16.44 2.27 -0.79
C ALA A 174 -15.09 2.90 -0.37
N ASN A 175 -14.03 2.14 -0.09
CA ASN A 175 -12.73 2.66 0.35
C ASN A 175 -11.99 3.50 -0.69
N THR A 176 -12.38 3.47 -1.96
CA THR A 176 -11.89 4.43 -2.96
C THR A 176 -12.33 5.86 -2.67
N SER A 177 -13.36 6.07 -1.85
CA SER A 177 -13.85 7.39 -1.47
C SER A 177 -12.88 8.14 -0.53
N PRO A 178 -12.46 7.59 0.62
CA PRO A 178 -11.43 8.20 1.45
C PRO A 178 -10.08 8.32 0.70
N SER A 179 -9.72 7.35 -0.14
CA SER A 179 -8.49 7.42 -0.94
C SER A 179 -8.47 8.62 -1.89
N SER A 180 -9.60 8.89 -2.57
CA SER A 180 -9.76 10.08 -3.43
C SER A 180 -9.66 11.39 -2.63
N ILE A 181 -10.24 11.44 -1.43
CA ILE A 181 -10.16 12.62 -0.56
C ILE A 181 -8.72 12.84 -0.07
N TRP A 182 -8.02 11.81 0.36
CA TRP A 182 -6.61 11.94 0.77
C TRP A 182 -5.71 12.38 -0.40
N MET A 183 -5.93 11.85 -1.60
CA MET A 183 -5.24 12.30 -2.79
C MET A 183 -5.48 13.80 -3.05
N HIS A 184 -6.71 14.29 -2.89
CA HIS A 184 -7.05 15.70 -3.00
C HIS A 184 -6.34 16.55 -1.94
N LEU A 185 -6.50 16.19 -0.65
CA LEU A 185 -6.02 17.00 0.47
C LEU A 185 -4.50 17.01 0.58
N PHE A 186 -3.84 15.86 0.43
CA PHE A 186 -2.38 15.75 0.57
C PHE A 186 -1.63 16.08 -0.72
N GLY A 187 -2.26 15.85 -1.86
CA GLY A 187 -1.66 16.12 -3.17
C GLY A 187 -1.98 17.50 -3.74
N ASN A 188 -2.88 18.25 -3.10
CA ASN A 188 -3.42 19.52 -3.63
C ASN A 188 -3.91 19.38 -5.10
N ILE A 189 -4.58 18.26 -5.39
CA ILE A 189 -5.16 17.94 -6.70
C ILE A 189 -6.65 18.26 -6.66
N PRO A 190 -7.25 18.86 -7.71
CA PRO A 190 -8.69 19.08 -7.74
C PRO A 190 -9.47 17.79 -7.43
N LEU A 191 -10.45 17.84 -6.50
CA LEU A 191 -11.16 16.66 -6.02
C LEU A 191 -11.80 15.86 -7.16
N ASP A 192 -12.38 16.53 -8.14
CA ASP A 192 -13.02 15.87 -9.29
C ASP A 192 -12.07 15.03 -10.15
N GLU A 193 -10.77 15.33 -10.12
CA GLU A 193 -9.73 14.56 -10.80
C GLU A 193 -9.25 13.35 -9.97
N CYS A 194 -9.56 13.35 -8.67
CA CYS A 194 -9.22 12.26 -7.76
C CYS A 194 -10.32 11.18 -7.69
N ILE A 195 -11.55 11.50 -8.09
CA ILE A 195 -12.70 10.61 -7.93
C ILE A 195 -12.88 9.75 -9.18
N GLY A 196 -12.72 8.43 -9.01
CA GLY A 196 -12.96 7.42 -10.02
C GLY A 196 -14.25 6.63 -9.80
N ALA A 197 -14.56 5.75 -10.76
CA ALA A 197 -15.75 4.90 -10.74
C ALA A 197 -15.70 3.79 -9.66
N GLY A 198 -14.54 3.55 -9.05
CA GLY A 198 -14.35 2.48 -8.08
C GLY A 198 -14.72 1.11 -8.69
N ALA A 199 -15.58 0.37 -8.00
CA ALA A 199 -16.03 -0.95 -8.45
C ALA A 199 -16.87 -0.95 -9.76
N GLY A 200 -17.07 0.21 -10.39
CA GLY A 200 -17.74 0.30 -11.71
C GLY A 200 -19.02 1.13 -11.70
N LEU A 201 -19.07 2.22 -10.95
CA LEU A 201 -20.17 3.19 -11.04
C LEU A 201 -20.36 3.67 -12.48
N ASP A 202 -21.61 3.74 -12.89
CA ASP A 202 -22.00 4.41 -14.13
C ASP A 202 -21.86 5.94 -14.04
N THR A 203 -22.14 6.65 -15.14
CA THR A 203 -22.00 8.12 -15.16
C THR A 203 -22.87 8.83 -14.13
N PRO A 204 -24.18 8.50 -13.94
CA PRO A 204 -24.98 9.08 -12.86
C PRO A 204 -24.43 8.78 -11.46
N GLY A 205 -24.03 7.55 -11.17
CA GLY A 205 -23.45 7.14 -9.90
C GLY A 205 -22.14 7.86 -9.60
N LEU A 206 -21.28 8.04 -10.60
CA LEU A 206 -20.03 8.80 -10.47
C LEU A 206 -20.30 10.28 -10.16
N GLN A 207 -21.30 10.91 -10.79
CA GLN A 207 -21.70 12.28 -10.48
C GLN A 207 -22.25 12.39 -9.06
N HIS A 208 -23.09 11.44 -8.64
CA HIS A 208 -23.57 11.38 -7.27
C HIS A 208 -22.40 11.27 -6.27
N LYS A 209 -21.45 10.35 -6.49
CA LYS A 209 -20.25 10.22 -5.66
C LYS A 209 -19.48 11.54 -5.56
N ARG A 210 -19.30 12.26 -6.66
CA ARG A 210 -18.63 13.57 -6.66
C ARG A 210 -19.35 14.59 -5.78
N VAL A 211 -20.67 14.64 -5.83
CA VAL A 211 -21.47 15.55 -4.98
C VAL A 211 -21.28 15.21 -3.50
N ILE A 212 -21.39 13.94 -3.13
CA ILE A 212 -21.23 13.47 -1.75
C ILE A 212 -19.82 13.77 -1.21
N LEU A 213 -18.77 13.41 -1.98
CA LEU A 213 -17.41 13.63 -1.51
C LEU A 213 -17.02 15.11 -1.44
N ARG A 214 -17.54 15.94 -2.34
CA ARG A 214 -17.36 17.40 -2.26
C ARG A 214 -18.01 17.95 -0.98
N GLN A 215 -19.25 17.52 -0.68
CA GLN A 215 -19.92 17.92 0.55
C GLN A 215 -19.16 17.45 1.81
N ALA A 216 -18.60 16.24 1.81
CA ALA A 216 -17.81 15.73 2.91
C ALA A 216 -16.53 16.57 3.15
N VAL A 217 -15.83 16.95 2.09
CA VAL A 217 -14.65 17.83 2.17
C VAL A 217 -15.04 19.22 2.66
N ASP A 218 -16.14 19.79 2.16
CA ASP A 218 -16.66 21.10 2.63
C ASP A 218 -17.02 21.05 4.12
N ASN A 219 -17.63 19.97 4.60
CA ASN A 219 -17.98 19.79 6.01
C ASN A 219 -16.72 19.65 6.88
N PHE A 220 -15.73 18.87 6.42
CA PHE A 220 -14.43 18.78 7.09
C PHE A 220 -13.79 20.16 7.24
N HIS A 221 -13.70 20.95 6.18
CA HIS A 221 -13.14 22.31 6.24
C HIS A 221 -13.91 23.24 7.19
N LYS A 222 -15.24 23.16 7.23
CA LYS A 222 -16.04 23.95 8.17
C LYS A 222 -15.75 23.59 9.63
N LEU A 223 -15.61 22.31 9.92
CA LEU A 223 -15.34 21.80 11.27
C LEU A 223 -13.90 22.08 11.73
N ARG A 224 -12.96 22.13 10.79
CA ARG A 224 -11.50 22.25 11.04
C ARG A 224 -10.91 23.60 10.60
N ALA A 225 -11.75 24.57 10.25
CA ALA A 225 -11.33 25.88 9.76
C ALA A 225 -10.34 26.65 10.67
N GLN A 226 -10.21 26.24 11.93
CA GLN A 226 -9.33 26.88 12.91
C GLN A 226 -8.00 26.14 13.15
N SER A 227 -7.88 24.87 12.77
CA SER A 227 -6.69 24.06 13.11
C SER A 227 -5.56 24.17 12.10
N GLY A 228 -5.88 24.31 10.80
CA GLY A 228 -4.88 24.32 9.70
C GLY A 228 -4.06 23.03 9.57
N ASN A 229 -4.36 22.00 10.38
CA ASN A 229 -3.60 20.74 10.40
C ASN A 229 -4.24 19.71 9.46
N THR A 230 -3.54 19.39 8.36
CA THR A 230 -3.99 18.37 7.39
C THR A 230 -3.96 16.94 7.94
N GLU A 231 -3.15 16.68 8.99
CA GLU A 231 -3.11 15.35 9.63
C GLU A 231 -4.45 14.95 10.25
N GLU A 232 -5.29 15.93 10.63
CA GLU A 232 -6.64 15.66 11.10
C GLU A 232 -7.54 14.99 10.06
N ALA A 233 -7.18 15.06 8.77
CA ALA A 233 -7.85 14.34 7.70
C ALA A 233 -7.62 12.81 7.79
N LEU A 234 -6.59 12.36 8.50
CA LEU A 234 -6.31 10.93 8.65
C LEU A 234 -7.46 10.22 9.39
N PRO A 235 -7.74 10.47 10.67
CA PRO A 235 -8.85 9.81 11.37
C PRO A 235 -10.23 10.27 10.87
N TYR A 236 -10.31 11.45 10.23
CA TYR A 236 -11.60 11.97 9.75
C TYR A 236 -12.16 11.14 8.58
N PHE A 237 -11.30 10.68 7.66
CA PHE A 237 -11.73 9.97 6.45
C PHE A 237 -11.34 8.50 6.39
N ALA A 238 -10.34 8.05 7.16
CA ALA A 238 -9.79 6.69 7.06
C ALA A 238 -10.83 5.57 7.21
N GLY A 239 -10.54 4.43 6.57
CA GLY A 239 -11.01 3.13 7.01
C GLY A 239 -10.10 2.55 8.08
N PHE A 240 -10.59 1.60 8.89
CA PHE A 240 -9.75 0.92 9.89
C PHE A 240 -8.66 0.08 9.22
N GLU A 241 -8.96 -0.53 8.08
CA GLU A 241 -8.02 -1.27 7.24
C GLU A 241 -6.93 -0.35 6.65
N MET A 242 -7.30 0.88 6.27
CA MET A 242 -6.36 1.87 5.75
C MET A 242 -5.42 2.37 6.85
N ALA A 243 -5.94 2.65 8.05
CA ALA A 243 -5.14 3.03 9.21
C ALA A 243 -4.18 1.91 9.64
N GLY A 244 -4.63 0.65 9.60
CA GLY A 244 -3.79 -0.53 9.83
C GLY A 244 -2.67 -0.65 8.79
N ALA A 245 -2.99 -0.42 7.52
CA ALA A 245 -2.00 -0.43 6.44
C ALA A 245 -0.94 0.68 6.60
N ILE A 246 -1.34 1.90 7.00
CA ILE A 246 -0.40 2.99 7.33
C ILE A 246 0.56 2.56 8.43
N GLY A 247 0.05 1.99 9.52
CA GLY A 247 0.88 1.47 10.61
C GLY A 247 1.85 0.40 10.15
N ALA A 248 1.38 -0.52 9.33
CA ALA A 248 2.21 -1.58 8.74
C ALA A 248 3.32 -1.01 7.84
N MET A 249 3.02 -0.04 6.97
CA MET A 249 3.99 0.62 6.10
C MET A 249 5.08 1.35 6.89
N LEU A 250 4.68 2.14 7.89
CA LEU A 250 5.61 2.88 8.75
C LEU A 250 6.51 1.94 9.56
N ARG A 251 5.93 0.87 10.13
CA ARG A 251 6.71 -0.08 10.93
C ARG A 251 7.67 -0.92 10.07
N ALA A 252 7.24 -1.34 8.90
CA ALA A 252 8.10 -2.06 7.95
C ALA A 252 9.31 -1.20 7.53
N ALA A 253 9.09 0.09 7.25
CA ALA A 253 10.17 1.03 6.94
C ALA A 253 11.12 1.23 8.13
N GLU A 254 10.60 1.37 9.36
CA GLU A 254 11.39 1.47 10.58
C GLU A 254 12.28 0.23 10.81
N LEU A 255 11.79 -0.94 10.41
CA LEU A 255 12.51 -2.23 10.45
C LEU A 255 13.36 -2.50 9.19
N LYS A 256 13.46 -1.54 8.27
CA LYS A 256 14.24 -1.64 7.04
C LYS A 256 13.81 -2.80 6.14
N MET A 257 12.51 -3.06 6.09
CA MET A 257 11.90 -4.05 5.20
C MET A 257 11.55 -3.41 3.86
N THR A 258 11.55 -4.19 2.78
CA THR A 258 11.02 -3.76 1.49
C THR A 258 9.49 -3.79 1.54
N VAL A 259 8.85 -2.64 1.27
CA VAL A 259 7.39 -2.48 1.28
C VAL A 259 6.88 -2.47 -0.16
N MET A 260 6.16 -3.50 -0.55
CA MET A 260 5.50 -3.57 -1.85
C MET A 260 4.14 -2.88 -1.78
N VAL A 261 3.98 -1.81 -2.55
CA VAL A 261 2.76 -0.99 -2.59
C VAL A 261 1.91 -1.40 -3.78
N ASP A 262 0.64 -1.71 -3.51
CA ASP A 262 -0.34 -2.13 -4.52
C ASP A 262 -0.88 -0.92 -5.33
N GLY A 263 -2.15 -0.95 -5.65
CA GLY A 263 -2.86 0.01 -6.48
C GLY A 263 -3.25 1.31 -5.76
N PHE A 264 -4.36 1.88 -6.22
CA PHE A 264 -4.82 3.22 -5.84
C PHE A 264 -4.98 3.40 -4.32
N ILE A 265 -5.65 2.45 -3.63
CA ILE A 265 -5.94 2.56 -2.20
C ILE A 265 -4.66 2.47 -1.36
N MET A 266 -3.79 1.49 -1.64
CA MET A 266 -2.53 1.36 -0.92
C MET A 266 -1.55 2.48 -1.25
N SER A 267 -1.60 3.05 -2.46
CA SER A 267 -0.85 4.27 -2.81
C SER A 267 -1.37 5.49 -2.03
N ALA A 268 -2.69 5.60 -1.80
CA ALA A 268 -3.25 6.65 -0.94
C ALA A 268 -2.82 6.47 0.53
N CYS A 269 -2.74 5.24 1.03
CA CYS A 269 -2.19 4.95 2.35
C CYS A 269 -0.70 5.30 2.45
N MET A 270 0.09 5.01 1.41
CA MET A 270 1.51 5.37 1.36
C MET A 270 1.69 6.90 1.27
N LEU A 271 0.85 7.60 0.48
CA LEU A 271 0.84 9.05 0.44
C LEU A 271 0.52 9.64 1.82
N ALA A 272 -0.48 9.11 2.51
CA ALA A 272 -0.83 9.50 3.88
C ALA A 272 0.32 9.22 4.87
N ALA A 273 0.94 8.06 4.81
CA ALA A 273 2.11 7.71 5.62
C ALA A 273 3.28 8.68 5.38
N SER A 274 3.50 9.09 4.14
CA SER A 274 4.56 10.03 3.76
C SER A 274 4.34 11.46 4.25
N GLN A 275 3.08 11.85 4.53
CA GLN A 275 2.80 13.13 5.20
C GLN A 275 3.30 13.14 6.65
N LEU A 276 3.28 11.97 7.30
CA LEU A 276 3.74 11.81 8.68
C LEU A 276 5.26 11.60 8.73
N TYR A 277 5.78 10.73 7.87
CA TYR A 277 7.19 10.34 7.81
C TYR A 277 7.64 10.19 6.35
N PRO A 278 8.14 11.26 5.72
CA PRO A 278 8.51 11.25 4.29
C PRO A 278 9.52 10.17 3.91
N GLU A 279 10.37 9.77 4.84
CA GLU A 279 11.40 8.75 4.65
C GLU A 279 10.84 7.35 4.35
N VAL A 280 9.55 7.10 4.65
CA VAL A 280 8.88 5.82 4.32
C VAL A 280 8.96 5.49 2.83
N LEU A 281 8.98 6.52 1.97
CA LEU A 281 9.07 6.35 0.52
C LEU A 281 10.38 5.70 0.07
N CYS A 282 11.46 5.80 0.85
CA CYS A 282 12.72 5.13 0.54
C CYS A 282 12.61 3.59 0.56
N TYR A 283 11.60 3.08 1.25
CA TYR A 283 11.35 1.64 1.45
C TYR A 283 10.25 1.10 0.55
N ALA A 284 9.57 1.98 -0.20
CA ALA A 284 8.40 1.66 -1.02
C ALA A 284 8.79 1.21 -2.43
N VAL A 285 8.31 0.05 -2.85
CA VAL A 285 8.37 -0.46 -4.22
C VAL A 285 6.95 -0.52 -4.77
N PHE A 286 6.64 0.33 -5.75
CA PHE A 286 5.30 0.44 -6.31
C PHE A 286 5.07 -0.63 -7.37
N GLY A 287 4.14 -1.56 -7.09
CA GLY A 287 3.90 -2.73 -7.92
C GLY A 287 3.30 -2.40 -9.28
N HIS A 288 2.28 -1.56 -9.32
CA HIS A 288 1.64 -1.20 -10.58
C HIS A 288 1.01 0.18 -10.58
N CYS A 289 0.82 0.73 -11.77
CA CYS A 289 -0.14 1.80 -11.99
C CYS A 289 -1.49 1.18 -12.36
N GLY A 290 -2.46 1.27 -11.45
CA GLY A 290 -3.84 0.81 -11.69
C GLY A 290 -4.60 1.75 -12.62
N ASP A 291 -5.75 1.27 -13.10
CA ASP A 291 -6.65 2.01 -14.01
C ASP A 291 -7.62 2.97 -13.28
N GLU A 292 -7.39 3.21 -11.99
CA GLU A 292 -8.19 4.17 -11.21
C GLU A 292 -7.83 5.62 -11.57
N SER A 293 -8.87 6.47 -11.62
CA SER A 293 -8.69 7.90 -11.91
C SER A 293 -7.71 8.55 -10.94
N GLY A 294 -6.74 9.27 -11.49
CA GLY A 294 -5.75 10.00 -10.72
C GLY A 294 -4.61 9.16 -10.14
N HIS A 295 -4.64 7.83 -10.22
CA HIS A 295 -3.58 6.99 -9.63
C HIS A 295 -2.18 7.37 -10.14
N LYS A 296 -2.05 7.58 -11.45
CA LYS A 296 -0.78 8.05 -12.04
C LYS A 296 -0.28 9.35 -11.41
N ARG A 297 -1.17 10.34 -11.21
CA ARG A 297 -0.80 11.63 -10.58
C ARG A 297 -0.38 11.44 -9.12
N MET A 298 -1.03 10.52 -8.39
CA MET A 298 -0.65 10.20 -7.02
C MET A 298 0.74 9.56 -6.95
N LEU A 299 1.06 8.67 -7.89
CA LEU A 299 2.40 8.10 -8.04
C LEU A 299 3.44 9.19 -8.39
N ASP A 300 3.11 10.09 -9.30
CA ASP A 300 3.98 11.22 -9.69
C ASP A 300 4.29 12.15 -8.48
N LEU A 301 3.31 12.38 -7.57
CA LEU A 301 3.53 13.15 -6.32
C LEU A 301 4.56 12.50 -5.40
N MET A 302 4.60 11.19 -5.35
CA MET A 302 5.55 10.43 -4.54
C MET A 302 6.87 10.14 -5.29
N HIS A 303 7.03 10.67 -6.51
CA HIS A 303 8.16 10.35 -7.42
C HIS A 303 8.31 8.84 -7.63
N ALA A 304 7.20 8.11 -7.63
CA ALA A 304 7.16 6.66 -7.74
C ALA A 304 7.20 6.20 -9.19
N THR A 305 7.99 5.15 -9.44
CA THR A 305 8.02 4.46 -10.73
C THR A 305 7.36 3.08 -10.56
N PRO A 306 6.11 2.90 -11.02
CA PRO A 306 5.44 1.61 -10.91
C PRO A 306 6.07 0.58 -11.86
N ILE A 307 6.11 -0.69 -11.39
CA ILE A 307 6.72 -1.78 -12.17
C ILE A 307 5.82 -2.18 -13.36
N LEU A 308 4.51 -2.29 -13.14
CA LEU A 308 3.56 -2.82 -14.12
C LEU A 308 2.50 -1.78 -14.52
N HIS A 309 2.05 -1.91 -15.78
CA HIS A 309 0.92 -1.17 -16.37
C HIS A 309 -0.01 -2.17 -17.08
N LEU A 310 -0.86 -2.87 -16.31
CA LEU A 310 -1.73 -3.93 -16.81
C LEU A 310 -3.22 -3.57 -16.82
N GLY A 311 -3.58 -2.31 -16.51
CA GLY A 311 -4.98 -1.88 -16.40
C GLY A 311 -5.74 -2.57 -15.25
N MET A 312 -5.04 -3.04 -14.22
CA MET A 312 -5.65 -3.69 -13.06
C MET A 312 -6.34 -2.67 -12.15
N ARG A 313 -7.47 -3.07 -11.55
CA ARG A 313 -8.25 -2.27 -10.57
C ARG A 313 -9.01 -3.16 -9.58
N LEU A 314 -8.41 -4.28 -9.19
CA LEU A 314 -9.06 -5.25 -8.28
C LEU A 314 -8.87 -4.86 -6.81
N GLY A 315 -7.67 -4.43 -6.39
CA GLY A 315 -7.28 -4.34 -4.99
C GLY A 315 -6.70 -5.65 -4.45
N GLU A 316 -6.94 -5.95 -3.19
CA GLU A 316 -6.46 -7.14 -2.48
C GLU A 316 -4.91 -7.24 -2.40
N GLY A 317 -4.15 -6.24 -2.85
CA GLY A 317 -2.69 -6.31 -3.00
C GLY A 317 -2.22 -7.04 -4.28
N THR A 318 -3.14 -7.34 -5.19
CA THR A 318 -2.88 -8.20 -6.35
C THR A 318 -1.89 -7.63 -7.35
N GLY A 319 -1.87 -6.32 -7.56
CA GLY A 319 -0.92 -5.69 -8.48
C GLY A 319 0.51 -5.72 -7.96
N ALA A 320 0.70 -5.52 -6.64
CA ALA A 320 2.00 -5.67 -5.99
C ALA A 320 2.50 -7.11 -6.04
N LEU A 321 1.64 -8.08 -5.71
CA LEU A 321 1.97 -9.50 -5.81
C LEU A 321 2.32 -9.92 -7.24
N CYS A 322 1.57 -9.41 -8.25
CA CYS A 322 1.86 -9.65 -9.66
C CYS A 322 3.23 -9.10 -10.09
N ALA A 323 3.69 -8.00 -9.48
CA ALA A 323 4.98 -7.38 -9.73
C ALA A 323 6.17 -8.08 -9.03
N TYR A 324 5.91 -8.90 -8.01
CA TYR A 324 6.95 -9.52 -7.20
C TYR A 324 8.03 -10.29 -7.97
N PRO A 325 7.72 -11.08 -9.03
CA PRO A 325 8.75 -11.77 -9.82
C PRO A 325 9.77 -10.82 -10.47
N ILE A 326 9.40 -9.58 -10.74
CA ILE A 326 10.32 -8.57 -11.27
C ILE A 326 11.27 -8.09 -10.16
N VAL A 327 10.75 -7.91 -8.94
CA VAL A 327 11.56 -7.59 -7.75
C VAL A 327 12.54 -8.74 -7.44
N GLU A 328 12.07 -9.98 -7.50
CA GLU A 328 12.91 -11.17 -7.34
C GLU A 328 14.01 -11.22 -8.42
N SER A 329 13.66 -10.93 -9.67
CA SER A 329 14.62 -10.88 -10.78
C SER A 329 15.70 -9.83 -10.56
N ALA A 330 15.36 -8.66 -10.00
CA ALA A 330 16.33 -7.61 -9.67
C ALA A 330 17.32 -8.07 -8.59
N VAL A 331 16.86 -8.77 -7.55
CA VAL A 331 17.73 -9.34 -6.51
C VAL A 331 18.61 -10.45 -7.06
N ARG A 332 18.05 -11.35 -7.86
CA ARG A 332 18.81 -12.44 -8.49
C ARG A 332 19.83 -11.92 -9.48
N MET A 333 19.51 -10.86 -10.23
CA MET A 333 20.46 -10.20 -11.13
C MET A 333 21.74 -9.81 -10.41
N VAL A 334 21.65 -9.14 -9.26
CA VAL A 334 22.79 -8.68 -8.48
C VAL A 334 23.59 -9.83 -7.87
N ASN A 335 22.91 -10.93 -7.51
CA ASN A 335 23.55 -12.04 -6.80
C ASN A 335 24.10 -13.14 -7.72
N GLU A 336 23.45 -13.37 -8.88
CA GLU A 336 23.69 -14.54 -9.71
C GLU A 336 24.41 -14.22 -11.04
N MET A 337 24.26 -13.00 -11.58
CA MET A 337 24.97 -12.63 -12.80
C MET A 337 26.46 -12.51 -12.56
N ASN A 338 27.22 -13.07 -13.50
CA ASN A 338 28.69 -12.94 -13.51
C ASN A 338 29.12 -11.53 -13.89
N ASN A 339 30.31 -11.11 -13.52
CA ASN A 339 30.93 -9.84 -13.90
C ASN A 339 31.92 -10.02 -15.05
N PHE A 340 32.35 -8.93 -15.69
CA PHE A 340 33.28 -8.96 -16.81
C PHE A 340 34.60 -9.63 -16.47
N VAL A 341 35.15 -9.38 -15.28
CA VAL A 341 36.44 -9.91 -14.84
C VAL A 341 36.39 -11.43 -14.70
N ASN A 342 35.41 -11.92 -13.95
CA ASN A 342 35.26 -13.36 -13.69
C ASN A 342 34.84 -14.15 -14.95
N ALA A 343 34.12 -13.50 -15.87
CA ALA A 343 33.71 -14.08 -17.14
C ALA A 343 34.82 -14.03 -18.21
N HIS A 344 35.95 -13.36 -17.95
CA HIS A 344 37.01 -13.11 -18.91
C HIS A 344 36.54 -12.43 -20.20
N ILE A 345 35.55 -11.54 -20.07
CA ILE A 345 35.00 -10.78 -21.19
C ILE A 345 35.56 -9.36 -21.14
N THR A 346 35.97 -8.84 -22.29
CA THR A 346 36.50 -7.47 -22.40
C THR A 346 35.42 -6.47 -22.10
N LYS A 347 35.62 -5.64 -21.07
CA LYS A 347 34.75 -4.49 -20.79
C LYS A 347 35.05 -3.39 -21.81
N TYR A 348 34.00 -2.81 -22.44
CA TYR A 348 34.10 -1.91 -23.58
C TYR A 348 33.49 -0.51 -23.32
N PHE A 349 33.20 -0.18 -22.07
CA PHE A 349 32.65 1.11 -21.61
C PHE A 349 33.26 1.54 -20.28
#